data_7fa350ce4b5d7f3c8005ff3e15513812
#
_entry.id   7fa350ce4b5d7f3c8005ff3e15513812
#
_cell.length_a   1.000
_cell.length_b   1.000
_cell.length_c   1.000
_cell.angle_alpha   90.00
_cell.angle_beta   90.00
_cell.angle_gamma   90.00
#
_symmetry.space_group_name_H-M   'P 1'
#
loop_
_entity.id
_entity.type
_entity.pdbx_description
1 polymer ?
#
loop_
_entity_poly.entity_id
_entity_poly.type
_entity_poly.pdbx_seq_one_letter_code
_entity_poly.pdbx_strand_id
1 'polypeptide(L)'
;MKNQGSAESRIAVSDLVHHYADAVCRRDADQWAATWAPDAVWELGKGRRVEGRDAILELWNNAMDGFKAVVQNVVNHGASLDDLSGSGIGRCYIQENWWRADDSKGILLAYYDDSYERVGDEWLFASRELIVQYAGPPDLSAPFLNAWS
;
A
#
# COMPACT_ATOMS: atom_id res chain seq x y z
N MET A 1 13.65 10.92 -3.00
CA MET A 1 14.34 9.71 -2.50
C MET A 1 15.22 9.15 -3.61
N LYS A 2 16.46 8.89 -3.31
CA LYS A 2 17.38 8.27 -4.27
C LYS A 2 17.28 6.75 -4.14
N ASN A 3 17.05 6.07 -5.25
CA ASN A 3 17.01 4.60 -5.27
C ASN A 3 18.39 4.03 -4.96
N GLN A 4 18.47 3.16 -3.95
CA GLN A 4 19.69 2.49 -3.52
C GLN A 4 19.42 1.00 -3.29
N GLY A 5 20.50 0.21 -3.24
CA GLY A 5 20.45 -1.23 -3.10
C GLY A 5 20.83 -1.94 -4.41
N SER A 6 21.00 -3.26 -4.34
CA SER A 6 21.28 -4.07 -5.51
C SER A 6 20.12 -4.01 -6.52
N ALA A 7 20.41 -4.25 -7.78
CA ALA A 7 19.36 -4.33 -8.81
C ALA A 7 18.35 -5.43 -8.48
N GLU A 8 18.81 -6.57 -7.98
CA GLU A 8 17.97 -7.70 -7.58
C GLU A 8 16.99 -7.30 -6.47
N SER A 9 17.47 -6.68 -5.38
CA SER A 9 16.62 -6.22 -4.29
C SER A 9 15.64 -5.14 -4.72
N ARG A 10 16.06 -4.20 -5.56
CA ARG A 10 15.18 -3.15 -6.08
C ARG A 10 14.07 -3.71 -6.96
N ILE A 11 14.38 -4.71 -7.79
CA ILE A 11 13.38 -5.43 -8.59
C ILE A 11 12.41 -6.16 -7.67
N ALA A 12 12.90 -6.88 -6.66
CA ALA A 12 12.06 -7.61 -5.72
C ALA A 12 11.08 -6.69 -4.98
N VAL A 13 11.52 -5.52 -4.53
CA VAL A 13 10.65 -4.55 -3.86
C VAL A 13 9.68 -3.88 -4.85
N SER A 14 10.11 -3.62 -6.08
CA SER A 14 9.19 -3.17 -7.13
C SER A 14 8.09 -4.20 -7.41
N ASP A 15 8.46 -5.47 -7.52
CA ASP A 15 7.49 -6.56 -7.69
C ASP A 15 6.55 -6.66 -6.49
N LEU A 16 7.05 -6.45 -5.27
CA LEU A 16 6.24 -6.46 -4.04
C LEU A 16 5.10 -5.43 -4.10
N VAL A 17 5.39 -4.19 -4.47
CA VAL A 17 4.36 -3.13 -4.53
C VAL A 17 3.34 -3.41 -5.63
N HIS A 18 3.77 -3.95 -6.77
CA HIS A 18 2.86 -4.32 -7.85
C HIS A 18 2.02 -5.55 -7.51
N HIS A 19 2.61 -6.53 -6.83
CA HIS A 19 1.90 -7.73 -6.36
C HIS A 19 0.81 -7.40 -5.36
N TYR A 20 1.09 -6.45 -4.46
CA TYR A 20 0.10 -5.91 -3.54
C TYR A 20 -1.07 -5.25 -4.29
N ALA A 21 -0.79 -4.38 -5.24
CA ALA A 21 -1.83 -3.69 -6.00
C ALA A 21 -2.67 -4.65 -6.85
N ASP A 22 -2.04 -5.66 -7.46
CA ASP A 22 -2.75 -6.72 -8.19
C ASP A 22 -3.71 -7.48 -7.28
N ALA A 23 -3.27 -7.82 -6.07
CA ALA A 23 -4.11 -8.51 -5.09
C ALA A 23 -5.33 -7.66 -4.67
N VAL A 24 -5.15 -6.35 -4.52
CA VAL A 24 -6.27 -5.43 -4.27
C VAL A 24 -7.28 -5.47 -5.42
N CYS A 25 -6.81 -5.34 -6.65
CA CYS A 25 -7.67 -5.33 -7.84
C CYS A 25 -8.49 -6.62 -7.98
N ARG A 26 -7.90 -7.76 -7.62
CA ARG A 26 -8.54 -9.08 -7.73
C ARG A 26 -9.23 -9.53 -6.45
N ARG A 27 -9.12 -8.76 -5.38
CA ARG A 27 -9.54 -9.14 -4.02
C ARG A 27 -8.98 -10.49 -3.61
N ASP A 28 -7.70 -10.71 -3.91
CA ASP A 28 -6.98 -11.94 -3.55
C ASP A 28 -6.36 -11.78 -2.15
N ALA A 29 -7.07 -12.25 -1.13
CA ALA A 29 -6.69 -12.08 0.26
C ALA A 29 -5.37 -12.79 0.59
N ASP A 30 -5.14 -13.98 0.03
CA ASP A 30 -3.94 -14.75 0.29
C ASP A 30 -2.70 -14.08 -0.32
N GLN A 31 -2.81 -13.63 -1.57
CA GLN A 31 -1.73 -12.88 -2.23
C GLN A 31 -1.45 -11.57 -1.49
N TRP A 32 -2.49 -10.85 -1.08
CA TRP A 32 -2.33 -9.58 -0.36
C TRP A 32 -1.65 -9.80 1.00
N ALA A 33 -2.10 -10.76 1.78
CA ALA A 33 -1.51 -11.08 3.08
C ALA A 33 -0.04 -11.49 2.98
N ALA A 34 0.32 -12.22 1.92
CA ALA A 34 1.69 -12.69 1.69
C ALA A 34 2.69 -11.55 1.44
N THR A 35 2.24 -10.33 1.13
CA THR A 35 3.12 -9.16 0.96
C THR A 35 3.59 -8.55 2.28
N TRP A 36 2.93 -8.87 3.38
CA TRP A 36 3.22 -8.33 4.70
C TRP A 36 4.15 -9.23 5.51
N ALA A 37 5.10 -8.64 6.22
CA ALA A 37 5.87 -9.36 7.22
C ALA A 37 4.96 -9.84 8.37
N PRO A 38 5.33 -10.92 9.10
CA PRO A 38 4.47 -11.45 10.16
C PRO A 38 4.12 -10.44 11.26
N ASP A 39 5.05 -9.56 11.60
CA ASP A 39 4.92 -8.51 12.63
C ASP A 39 4.70 -7.10 12.04
N ALA A 40 4.24 -7.03 10.82
CA ALA A 40 4.06 -5.77 10.10
C ALA A 40 3.10 -4.80 10.79
N VAL A 41 3.22 -3.53 10.43
CA VAL A 41 2.38 -2.45 10.93
C VAL A 41 1.72 -1.72 9.77
N TRP A 42 0.40 -1.52 9.86
CA TRP A 42 -0.36 -0.75 8.90
C TRP A 42 -0.94 0.49 9.58
N GLU A 43 -0.55 1.67 9.11
CA GLU A 43 -1.06 2.95 9.58
C GLU A 43 -1.97 3.58 8.54
N LEU A 44 -3.22 3.78 8.89
CA LEU A 44 -4.29 4.25 7.99
C LEU A 44 -4.66 5.71 8.21
N GLY A 45 -3.90 6.40 9.04
CA GLY A 45 -4.19 7.77 9.43
C GLY A 45 -5.25 7.89 10.53
N LYS A 46 -5.39 9.09 11.09
CA LYS A 46 -6.35 9.39 12.18
C LYS A 46 -6.18 8.49 13.41
N GLY A 47 -4.94 8.11 13.72
CA GLY A 47 -4.63 7.26 14.86
C GLY A 47 -4.97 5.78 14.67
N ARG A 48 -5.37 5.36 13.47
CA ARG A 48 -5.65 3.95 13.18
C ARG A 48 -4.36 3.23 12.84
N ARG A 49 -3.90 2.40 13.77
CA ARG A 49 -2.70 1.59 13.64
C ARG A 49 -3.05 0.13 13.93
N VAL A 50 -2.67 -0.76 13.04
CA VAL A 50 -2.92 -2.20 13.16
C VAL A 50 -1.59 -2.93 13.11
N GLU A 51 -1.35 -3.82 14.06
CA GLU A 51 -0.11 -4.57 14.19
C GLU A 51 -0.34 -6.07 13.98
N GLY A 52 0.55 -6.67 13.21
CA GLY A 52 0.53 -8.10 12.90
C GLY A 52 -0.27 -8.43 11.64
N ARG A 53 0.28 -9.36 10.85
CA ARG A 53 -0.30 -9.77 9.56
C ARG A 53 -1.76 -10.22 9.68
N ASP A 54 -2.09 -11.00 10.73
CA ASP A 54 -3.44 -11.55 10.87
C ASP A 54 -4.47 -10.46 11.15
N ALA A 55 -4.14 -9.50 12.03
CA ALA A 55 -5.01 -8.37 12.33
C ALA A 55 -5.14 -7.43 11.11
N ILE A 56 -4.06 -7.23 10.38
CA ILE A 56 -4.05 -6.45 9.13
C ILE A 56 -4.97 -7.08 8.09
N LEU A 57 -4.88 -8.39 7.91
CA LEU A 57 -5.73 -9.13 6.96
C LEU A 57 -7.21 -9.07 7.36
N GLU A 58 -7.51 -9.21 8.64
CA GLU A 58 -8.89 -9.11 9.14
C GLU A 58 -9.49 -7.74 8.85
N LEU A 59 -8.75 -6.67 9.14
CA LEU A 59 -9.19 -5.30 8.82
C LEU A 59 -9.42 -5.11 7.32
N TRP A 60 -8.50 -5.60 6.49
CA TRP A 60 -8.60 -5.47 5.03
C TRP A 60 -9.82 -6.22 4.48
N ASN A 61 -10.06 -7.45 4.94
CA ASN A 61 -11.22 -8.23 4.52
C ASN A 61 -12.52 -7.51 4.86
N ASN A 62 -12.62 -6.96 6.07
CA ASN A 62 -13.80 -6.20 6.50
C ASN A 62 -13.99 -4.93 5.65
N ALA A 63 -12.91 -4.23 5.34
CA ALA A 63 -12.97 -3.05 4.48
C ALA A 63 -13.42 -3.38 3.06
N MET A 64 -12.91 -4.49 2.50
CA MET A 64 -13.25 -4.91 1.14
C MET A 64 -14.72 -5.32 0.99
N ASP A 65 -15.37 -5.77 2.05
CA ASP A 65 -16.80 -6.06 2.03
C ASP A 65 -17.67 -4.84 1.70
N GLY A 66 -17.15 -3.64 1.89
CA GLY A 66 -17.82 -2.39 1.52
C GLY A 66 -17.74 -2.02 0.05
N PHE A 67 -17.07 -2.81 -0.79
CA PHE A 67 -16.84 -2.52 -2.20
C PHE A 67 -17.37 -3.62 -3.11
N LYS A 68 -17.83 -3.20 -4.28
CA LYS A 68 -18.12 -4.09 -5.42
C LYS A 68 -16.90 -4.24 -6.32
N ALA A 69 -16.05 -3.20 -6.39
CA ALA A 69 -14.79 -3.23 -7.10
C ALA A 69 -13.83 -2.18 -6.56
N VAL A 70 -12.55 -2.51 -6.57
CA VAL A 70 -11.45 -1.57 -6.32
C VAL A 70 -10.39 -1.82 -7.38
N VAL A 71 -9.94 -0.76 -8.04
CA VAL A 71 -8.79 -0.79 -8.95
C VAL A 71 -7.70 0.06 -8.33
N GLN A 72 -6.61 -0.57 -7.94
CA GLN A 72 -5.43 0.14 -7.42
C GLN A 72 -4.32 0.11 -8.44
N ASN A 73 -3.83 1.29 -8.82
CA ASN A 73 -2.69 1.44 -9.72
C ASN A 73 -1.50 2.02 -8.95
N VAL A 74 -0.33 1.45 -9.20
CA VAL A 74 0.94 2.03 -8.76
C VAL A 74 1.33 3.10 -9.78
N VAL A 75 1.41 4.35 -9.34
CA VAL A 75 1.72 5.47 -10.21
C VAL A 75 3.23 5.63 -10.35
N ASN A 76 3.93 5.70 -9.23
CA ASN A 76 5.38 5.72 -9.17
C ASN A 76 5.87 5.21 -7.82
N HIS A 77 7.10 4.70 -7.80
CA HIS A 77 7.70 4.09 -6.64
C HIS A 77 9.20 4.32 -6.62
N GLY A 78 9.73 4.54 -5.43
CA GLY A 78 11.16 4.57 -5.19
C GLY A 78 11.48 3.92 -3.84
N ALA A 79 12.67 3.34 -3.75
CA ALA A 79 13.12 2.67 -2.53
C ALA A 79 14.62 2.84 -2.32
N SER A 80 15.01 2.90 -1.05
CA SER A 80 16.41 2.85 -0.62
C SER A 80 16.58 1.64 0.29
N LEU A 81 17.34 0.66 -0.16
CA LEU A 81 17.49 -0.64 0.47
C LEU A 81 18.92 -0.86 0.92
N ASP A 82 19.08 -1.50 2.08
CA ASP A 82 20.35 -1.99 2.60
C ASP A 82 20.37 -3.51 2.50
N ASP A 83 21.12 -4.04 1.55
CA ASP A 83 21.21 -5.47 1.31
C ASP A 83 21.90 -6.22 2.45
N LEU A 84 22.76 -5.55 3.21
CA LEU A 84 23.48 -6.17 4.34
C LEU A 84 22.55 -6.41 5.52
N SER A 85 21.79 -5.39 5.92
CA SER A 85 20.82 -5.52 7.02
C SER A 85 19.52 -6.20 6.60
N GLY A 86 19.21 -6.21 5.31
CA GLY A 86 17.92 -6.70 4.81
C GLY A 86 16.77 -5.77 5.22
N SER A 87 16.99 -4.46 5.23
CA SER A 87 15.98 -3.45 5.58
C SER A 87 15.99 -2.31 4.57
N GLY A 88 14.91 -1.54 4.53
CA GLY A 88 14.84 -0.39 3.65
C GLY A 88 13.59 0.42 3.85
N ILE A 89 13.55 1.55 3.16
CA ILE A 89 12.41 2.46 3.13
C ILE A 89 12.04 2.79 1.69
N GLY A 90 10.79 3.19 1.48
CA GLY A 90 10.33 3.58 0.17
C GLY A 90 9.08 4.44 0.22
N ARG A 91 8.68 4.89 -0.96
CA ARG A 91 7.43 5.62 -1.15
C ARG A 91 6.75 5.13 -2.42
N CYS A 92 5.47 4.83 -2.28
CA CYS A 92 4.66 4.32 -3.37
C CYS A 92 3.43 5.20 -3.55
N TYR A 93 3.35 5.92 -4.66
CA TYR A 93 2.17 6.69 -5.03
C TYR A 93 1.17 5.79 -5.72
N ILE A 94 -0.09 5.88 -5.28
CA ILE A 94 -1.18 5.07 -5.80
C ILE A 94 -2.35 5.95 -6.25
N GLN A 95 -3.10 5.41 -7.19
CA GLN A 95 -4.42 5.88 -7.54
C GLN A 95 -5.37 4.69 -7.43
N GLU A 96 -6.44 4.85 -6.64
CA GLU A 96 -7.52 3.88 -6.58
C GLU A 96 -8.79 4.45 -7.14
N ASN A 97 -9.51 3.62 -7.88
CA ASN A 97 -10.88 3.87 -8.27
C ASN A 97 -11.75 2.84 -7.58
N TRP A 98 -12.86 3.26 -6.99
CA TRP A 98 -13.74 2.34 -6.28
C TRP A 98 -15.19 2.43 -6.73
N TRP A 99 -15.86 1.30 -6.57
CA TRP A 99 -17.31 1.15 -6.67
C TRP A 99 -17.78 0.50 -5.37
N ARG A 100 -18.50 1.28 -4.55
CA ARG A 100 -18.95 0.84 -3.23
C ARG A 100 -20.22 0.00 -3.31
N ALA A 101 -20.50 -0.70 -2.21
CA ALA A 101 -21.72 -1.51 -2.07
C ALA A 101 -23.01 -0.69 -2.22
N ASP A 102 -22.98 0.61 -1.89
CA ASP A 102 -24.11 1.56 -2.05
C ASP A 102 -24.21 2.16 -3.45
N ASP A 103 -23.43 1.63 -4.41
CA ASP A 103 -23.31 2.10 -5.79
C ASP A 103 -22.62 3.43 -6.00
N SER A 104 -22.12 4.09 -4.97
CA SER A 104 -21.27 5.26 -5.12
C SER A 104 -19.92 4.88 -5.73
N LYS A 105 -19.33 5.80 -6.49
CA LYS A 105 -18.02 5.67 -7.12
C LYS A 105 -17.13 6.83 -6.71
N GLY A 106 -15.83 6.58 -6.65
CA GLY A 106 -14.90 7.60 -6.26
C GLY A 106 -13.47 7.27 -6.63
N ILE A 107 -12.57 8.17 -6.25
CA ILE A 107 -11.15 8.07 -6.49
C ILE A 107 -10.38 8.41 -5.21
N LEU A 108 -9.29 7.69 -5.00
CA LEU A 108 -8.30 7.97 -3.98
C LEU A 108 -6.97 8.32 -4.66
N LEU A 109 -6.41 9.47 -4.33
CA LEU A 109 -5.02 9.81 -4.65
C LEU A 109 -4.26 9.82 -3.33
N ALA A 110 -3.27 8.96 -3.22
CA ALA A 110 -2.54 8.78 -1.97
C ALA A 110 -1.13 8.27 -2.22
N TYR A 111 -0.33 8.24 -1.18
CA TYR A 111 0.92 7.51 -1.20
C TYR A 111 1.10 6.75 0.11
N TYR A 112 1.92 5.72 0.03
CA TYR A 112 2.42 5.01 1.19
C TYR A 112 3.86 5.41 1.46
N ASP A 113 4.15 5.75 2.71
CA ASP A 113 5.51 5.71 3.24
C ASP A 113 5.73 4.30 3.78
N ASP A 114 6.67 3.58 3.17
CA ASP A 114 6.89 2.17 3.42
C ASP A 114 8.21 1.92 4.13
N SER A 115 8.24 0.89 4.97
CA SER A 115 9.47 0.21 5.34
C SER A 115 9.41 -1.26 4.90
N TYR A 116 10.56 -1.80 4.55
CA TYR A 116 10.69 -3.16 4.04
C TYR A 116 11.66 -3.94 4.90
N GLU A 117 11.43 -5.24 5.01
CA GLU A 117 12.39 -6.18 5.59
C GLU A 117 12.48 -7.44 4.74
N ARG A 118 13.69 -8.00 4.69
CA ARG A 118 13.90 -9.30 4.05
C ARG A 118 13.72 -10.39 5.09
N VAL A 119 12.72 -11.24 4.88
CA VAL A 119 12.40 -12.40 5.71
C VAL A 119 12.78 -13.64 4.92
N GLY A 120 13.81 -14.35 5.35
CA GLY A 120 14.41 -15.39 4.50
C GLY A 120 14.98 -14.75 3.23
N ASP A 121 14.51 -15.19 2.07
CA ASP A 121 14.92 -14.66 0.76
C ASP A 121 13.92 -13.66 0.18
N GLU A 122 12.85 -13.32 0.90
CA GLU A 122 11.78 -12.47 0.39
C GLU A 122 11.78 -11.08 1.05
N TRP A 123 11.66 -10.05 0.22
CA TRP A 123 11.38 -8.70 0.68
C TRP A 123 9.87 -8.54 0.91
N LEU A 124 9.50 -8.06 2.11
CA LEU A 124 8.12 -7.89 2.54
C LEU A 124 7.92 -6.49 3.12
N PHE A 125 6.68 -6.03 3.21
CA PHE A 125 6.37 -4.81 3.94
C PHE A 125 6.52 -5.04 5.45
N ALA A 126 7.42 -4.29 6.07
CA ALA A 126 7.50 -4.19 7.54
C ALA A 126 6.48 -3.19 8.06
N SER A 127 6.25 -2.10 7.32
CA SER A 127 5.19 -1.13 7.61
C SER A 127 4.73 -0.41 6.35
N ARG A 128 3.49 0.03 6.36
CA ARG A 128 2.94 0.97 5.38
C ARG A 128 2.15 2.05 6.12
N GLU A 129 2.43 3.31 5.84
CA GLU A 129 1.66 4.44 6.32
C GLU A 129 0.97 5.12 5.15
N LEU A 130 -0.37 5.15 5.18
CA LEU A 130 -1.18 5.77 4.13
C LEU A 130 -1.32 7.27 4.37
N ILE A 131 -0.89 8.06 3.40
CA ILE A 131 -1.09 9.51 3.39
C ILE A 131 -2.01 9.86 2.23
N VAL A 132 -3.21 10.33 2.56
CA VAL A 132 -4.24 10.66 1.58
C VAL A 132 -4.06 12.10 1.10
N GLN A 133 -4.04 12.27 -0.24
CA GLN A 133 -4.00 13.59 -0.86
C GLN A 133 -5.39 14.01 -1.37
N TYR A 134 -6.20 13.06 -1.78
CA TYR A 134 -7.58 13.28 -2.20
C TYR A 134 -8.39 12.00 -2.06
N ALA A 135 -9.60 12.10 -1.55
CA ALA A 135 -10.57 11.01 -1.54
C ALA A 135 -11.97 11.60 -1.75
N GLY A 136 -12.64 11.18 -2.80
CA GLY A 136 -13.97 11.70 -3.09
C GLY A 136 -14.42 11.45 -4.52
N PRO A 137 -15.34 12.29 -5.03
CA PRO A 137 -15.85 12.15 -6.40
C PRO A 137 -14.75 12.16 -7.46
N PRO A 138 -14.89 11.39 -8.54
CA PRO A 138 -13.87 11.26 -9.57
C PRO A 138 -13.56 12.56 -10.33
N ASP A 139 -14.46 13.56 -10.25
CA ASP A 139 -14.28 14.88 -10.86
C ASP A 139 -13.38 15.82 -10.05
N LEU A 140 -12.81 15.35 -8.94
CA LEU A 140 -11.94 16.10 -8.02
C LEU A 140 -12.64 17.31 -7.38
N SER A 141 -13.95 17.24 -7.18
CA SER A 141 -14.74 18.34 -6.61
C SER A 141 -14.64 18.47 -5.08
N ALA A 142 -14.15 17.44 -4.40
CA ALA A 142 -13.89 17.49 -2.96
C ALA A 142 -12.58 18.25 -2.65
N PRO A 143 -12.35 18.70 -1.41
CA PRO A 143 -11.10 19.34 -1.03
C PRO A 143 -9.91 18.37 -1.08
N PHE A 144 -8.76 18.87 -1.56
CA PHE A 144 -7.49 18.16 -1.39
C PHE A 144 -7.04 18.21 0.06
N LEU A 145 -6.43 17.12 0.51
CA LEU A 145 -5.82 16.96 1.83
C LEU A 145 -4.30 17.02 1.69
N ASN A 146 -3.62 17.42 2.76
CA ASN A 146 -2.16 17.49 2.78
C ASN A 146 -1.57 18.30 1.61
N ALA A 147 -2.25 19.37 1.24
CA ALA A 147 -1.79 20.25 0.16
C ALA A 147 -0.52 21.00 0.56
N TRP A 148 0.23 21.44 -0.44
CA TRP A 148 1.40 22.29 -0.21
C TRP A 148 1.00 23.64 0.37
N SER A 149 1.79 24.10 1.29
CA SER A 149 1.63 25.44 1.86
C SER A 149 2.35 26.52 1.03
#